data_846136cdc50acd7b3df575cfcbc994d8
#
_entry.id   846136cdc50acd7b3df575cfcbc994d8
#
_cell.length_a   1.000
_cell.length_b   1.000
_cell.length_c   1.000
_cell.angle_alpha   90.00
_cell.angle_beta   90.00
_cell.angle_gamma   90.00
#
_symmetry.space_group_name_H-M   'P 1'
#
loop_
_entity.id
_entity.type
_entity.pdbx_description
1 polymer ?
#
loop_
_entity_poly.entity_id
_entity_poly.type
_entity_poly.pdbx_seq_one_letter_code
_entity_poly.pdbx_strand_id
1 'polypeptide(L)'
;MAKLSSIVSRVANQTYNQSRNFLPEQPWWNSLEPSFHKFPDDFYLDFKTQMMVEGTAALDIGLRTAMASLASVCCLPFTLSPKQLAEDYADRFFYQKLGETHDPAQFFKKPTEKVTVNKHPAGVMDYKPTDGGVCELLSFESPFVAVNPKKREAYAKLKHNSTAWAQHWRHGDKHRPTICMIHGFMADPYWFNSKCLDLPWFYKQGYDILLYTLPFHGRRKAPTE
;
A
#
# COMPACT_ATOMS: atom_id res chain seq x y z
N MET A 1 4.49 -21.44 34.11
CA MET A 1 4.35 -20.35 33.10
C MET A 1 5.65 -20.05 32.35
N ALA A 2 6.82 -20.00 32.98
CA ALA A 2 8.11 -19.76 32.30
C ALA A 2 8.46 -20.76 31.16
N LYS A 3 8.05 -22.03 31.28
CA LYS A 3 8.29 -23.04 30.23
C LYS A 3 7.47 -22.81 28.94
N LEU A 4 6.25 -22.25 29.02
CA LEU A 4 5.43 -21.98 27.85
C LEU A 4 5.99 -20.79 27.04
N SER A 5 6.41 -19.74 27.71
CA SER A 5 7.04 -18.54 27.09
C SER A 5 8.32 -18.91 26.35
N SER A 6 9.14 -19.81 26.92
CA SER A 6 10.35 -20.29 26.25
C SER A 6 10.10 -21.18 25.03
N ILE A 7 8.96 -21.90 25.01
CA ILE A 7 8.56 -22.73 23.87
C ILE A 7 8.04 -21.84 22.73
N VAL A 8 7.19 -20.87 23.03
CA VAL A 8 6.65 -19.91 22.04
C VAL A 8 7.77 -19.08 21.41
N SER A 9 8.71 -18.59 22.21
CA SER A 9 9.85 -17.85 21.67
C SER A 9 10.80 -18.72 20.84
N ARG A 10 10.99 -20.00 21.19
CA ARG A 10 11.76 -20.95 20.36
C ARG A 10 11.08 -21.26 19.05
N VAL A 11 9.76 -21.50 19.06
CA VAL A 11 8.99 -21.77 17.84
C VAL A 11 8.98 -20.54 16.94
N ALA A 12 8.75 -19.34 17.48
CA ALA A 12 8.81 -18.09 16.72
C ALA A 12 10.21 -17.86 16.11
N ASN A 13 11.28 -18.06 16.88
CA ASN A 13 12.65 -17.95 16.39
C ASN A 13 13.02 -19.04 15.37
N GLN A 14 12.49 -20.26 15.54
CA GLN A 14 12.73 -21.34 14.61
C GLN A 14 12.01 -21.12 13.26
N THR A 15 10.76 -20.65 13.30
CA THR A 15 9.99 -20.26 12.10
C THR A 15 10.62 -19.05 11.41
N TYR A 16 11.09 -18.07 12.16
CA TYR A 16 11.81 -16.92 11.62
C TYR A 16 13.14 -17.32 10.97
N ASN A 17 13.91 -18.20 11.59
CA ASN A 17 15.17 -18.70 11.04
C ASN A 17 14.96 -19.63 9.84
N GLN A 18 13.88 -20.42 9.80
CA GLN A 18 13.55 -21.25 8.63
C GLN A 18 13.10 -20.40 7.46
N SER A 19 12.31 -19.34 7.66
CA SER A 19 11.94 -18.44 6.57
C SER A 19 13.15 -17.68 5.99
N ARG A 20 14.17 -17.43 6.78
CA ARG A 20 15.43 -16.82 6.35
C ARG A 20 16.22 -17.68 5.35
N ASN A 21 16.14 -19.00 5.47
CA ASN A 21 16.86 -19.92 4.60
C ASN A 21 16.20 -20.08 3.20
N PHE A 22 14.98 -19.58 3.01
CA PHE A 22 14.28 -19.63 1.72
C PHE A 22 14.37 -18.32 0.91
N LEU A 23 14.85 -17.24 1.53
CA LEU A 23 15.05 -15.97 0.82
C LEU A 23 16.52 -15.90 0.37
N PRO A 24 16.80 -15.61 -0.91
CA PRO A 24 18.17 -15.33 -1.32
C PRO A 24 18.72 -14.18 -0.47
N GLU A 25 19.96 -14.27 -0.05
CA GLU A 25 20.63 -13.20 0.70
C GLU A 25 20.48 -11.88 -0.05
N GLN A 26 19.63 -11.00 0.48
CA GLN A 26 19.44 -9.68 -0.09
C GLN A 26 20.55 -8.77 0.45
N PRO A 27 21.36 -8.14 -0.40
CA PRO A 27 22.50 -7.33 0.06
C PRO A 27 22.11 -6.21 1.04
N TRP A 28 20.92 -5.62 0.84
CA TRP A 28 20.43 -4.57 1.74
C TRP A 28 20.02 -5.09 3.12
N TRP A 29 19.71 -6.38 3.23
CA TRP A 29 19.33 -7.02 4.50
C TRP A 29 20.51 -7.13 5.47
N ASN A 30 21.70 -7.29 4.94
CA ASN A 30 22.92 -7.38 5.73
C ASN A 30 23.39 -6.02 6.26
N SER A 31 22.87 -4.91 5.69
CA SER A 31 23.17 -3.55 6.16
C SER A 31 22.24 -3.06 7.27
N LEU A 32 21.21 -3.83 7.65
CA LEU A 32 20.37 -3.49 8.78
C LEU A 32 21.15 -3.68 10.08
N GLU A 33 21.20 -2.62 10.88
CA GLU A 33 21.86 -2.69 12.19
C GLU A 33 21.30 -3.84 13.05
N PRO A 34 22.15 -4.58 13.77
CA PRO A 34 21.70 -5.68 14.64
C PRO A 34 20.65 -5.24 15.66
N SER A 35 20.68 -3.98 16.10
CA SER A 35 19.69 -3.38 17.00
C SER A 35 18.29 -3.30 16.41
N PHE A 36 18.15 -3.31 15.10
CA PHE A 36 16.83 -3.33 14.44
C PHE A 36 16.06 -4.63 14.70
N HIS A 37 16.75 -5.71 15.03
CA HIS A 37 16.17 -7.03 15.28
C HIS A 37 16.15 -7.43 16.76
N LYS A 38 16.66 -6.59 17.65
CA LYS A 38 16.67 -6.85 19.09
C LYS A 38 15.89 -5.76 19.79
N PHE A 39 14.96 -6.18 20.65
CA PHE A 39 14.47 -5.28 21.67
C PHE A 39 15.67 -4.86 22.54
N PRO A 40 15.75 -3.59 22.97
CA PRO A 40 16.73 -3.20 23.97
C PRO A 40 16.65 -4.18 25.17
N ASP A 41 17.80 -4.64 25.67
CA ASP A 41 17.86 -5.62 26.77
C ASP A 41 17.18 -5.12 28.06
N ASP A 42 16.93 -3.81 28.14
CA ASP A 42 16.26 -3.10 29.24
C ASP A 42 14.77 -2.79 28.98
N PHE A 43 14.20 -3.30 27.90
CA PHE A 43 12.79 -3.08 27.56
C PHE A 43 11.90 -4.08 28.31
N TYR A 44 11.56 -3.72 29.54
CA TYR A 44 10.63 -4.51 30.37
C TYR A 44 9.18 -4.10 30.10
N LEU A 45 8.42 -5.00 29.50
CA LEU A 45 6.96 -4.89 29.43
C LEU A 45 6.35 -5.53 30.68
N ASP A 46 5.38 -4.85 31.30
CA ASP A 46 4.55 -5.52 32.30
C ASP A 46 3.77 -6.68 31.65
N PHE A 47 3.37 -7.64 32.46
CA PHE A 47 2.74 -8.88 31.98
C PHE A 47 1.51 -8.64 31.10
N LYS A 48 0.69 -7.62 31.42
CA LYS A 48 -0.51 -7.28 30.64
C LYS A 48 -0.15 -6.75 29.27
N THR A 49 0.81 -5.84 29.21
CA THR A 49 1.30 -5.26 27.94
C THR A 49 1.96 -6.32 27.08
N GLN A 50 2.76 -7.22 27.69
CA GLN A 50 3.36 -8.33 26.97
C GLN A 50 2.30 -9.25 26.37
N MET A 51 1.26 -9.63 27.12
CA MET A 51 0.15 -10.43 26.59
C MET A 51 -0.60 -9.73 25.46
N MET A 52 -0.77 -8.41 25.54
CA MET A 52 -1.40 -7.65 24.46
C MET A 52 -0.53 -7.65 23.20
N VAL A 53 0.78 -7.45 23.33
CA VAL A 53 1.72 -7.47 22.19
C VAL A 53 1.76 -8.86 21.55
N GLU A 54 1.90 -9.91 22.34
CA GLU A 54 1.92 -11.29 21.83
C GLU A 54 0.57 -11.68 21.19
N GLY A 55 -0.54 -11.27 21.78
CA GLY A 55 -1.89 -11.51 21.25
C GLY A 55 -2.13 -10.79 19.93
N THR A 56 -1.72 -9.53 19.82
CA THR A 56 -1.81 -8.77 18.56
C THR A 56 -0.89 -9.32 17.48
N ALA A 57 0.32 -9.75 17.83
CA ALA A 57 1.25 -10.40 16.91
C ALA A 57 0.68 -11.73 16.37
N ALA A 58 0.09 -12.54 17.24
CA ALA A 58 -0.57 -13.80 16.83
C ALA A 58 -1.76 -13.54 15.90
N LEU A 59 -2.57 -12.53 16.20
CA LEU A 59 -3.71 -12.11 15.35
C LEU A 59 -3.22 -11.62 13.99
N ASP A 60 -2.16 -10.81 13.95
CA ASP A 60 -1.57 -10.31 12.70
C ASP A 60 -1.04 -11.45 11.82
N ILE A 61 -0.33 -12.42 12.40
CA ILE A 61 0.13 -13.61 11.68
C ILE A 61 -1.05 -14.40 11.14
N GLY A 62 -2.09 -14.60 11.94
CA GLY A 62 -3.31 -15.31 11.54
C GLY A 62 -4.01 -14.62 10.37
N LEU A 63 -4.22 -13.32 10.46
CA LEU A 63 -4.84 -12.52 9.40
C LEU A 63 -4.01 -12.51 8.12
N ARG A 64 -2.71 -12.30 8.22
CA ARG A 64 -1.81 -12.34 7.04
C ARG A 64 -1.82 -13.70 6.36
N THR A 65 -1.77 -14.77 7.13
CA THR A 65 -1.82 -16.14 6.60
C THR A 65 -3.15 -16.41 5.91
N ALA A 66 -4.27 -16.04 6.53
CA ALA A 66 -5.60 -16.20 5.94
C ALA A 66 -5.74 -15.39 4.64
N MET A 67 -5.30 -14.13 4.63
CA MET A 67 -5.35 -13.27 3.45
C MET A 67 -4.43 -13.77 2.33
N ALA A 68 -3.22 -14.22 2.65
CA ALA A 68 -2.30 -14.81 1.68
C ALA A 68 -2.85 -16.10 1.07
N SER A 69 -3.46 -16.95 1.89
CA SER A 69 -4.12 -18.18 1.44
C SER A 69 -5.30 -17.87 0.52
N LEU A 70 -6.15 -16.92 0.89
CA LEU A 70 -7.28 -16.48 0.08
C LEU A 70 -6.80 -15.89 -1.25
N ALA A 71 -5.80 -15.01 -1.24
CA ALA A 71 -5.22 -14.45 -2.45
C ALA A 71 -4.62 -15.54 -3.35
N SER A 72 -3.93 -16.52 -2.78
CA SER A 72 -3.35 -17.64 -3.53
C SER A 72 -4.42 -18.50 -4.20
N VAL A 73 -5.53 -18.78 -3.50
CA VAL A 73 -6.62 -19.58 -4.08
C VAL A 73 -7.43 -18.79 -5.12
N CYS A 74 -7.69 -17.52 -4.85
CA CYS A 74 -8.57 -16.72 -5.72
C CYS A 74 -7.84 -16.09 -6.92
N CYS A 75 -6.57 -15.73 -6.79
CA CYS A 75 -5.86 -14.95 -7.79
C CYS A 75 -4.89 -15.77 -8.66
N LEU A 76 -4.13 -16.69 -8.08
CA LEU A 76 -3.09 -17.42 -8.80
C LEU A 76 -3.61 -18.28 -9.96
N PRO A 77 -4.71 -19.04 -9.85
CA PRO A 77 -5.15 -19.93 -10.93
C PRO A 77 -5.62 -19.21 -12.19
N PHE A 78 -6.03 -17.93 -12.08
CA PHE A 78 -6.72 -17.21 -13.14
C PHE A 78 -5.88 -16.16 -13.85
N THR A 79 -4.73 -15.78 -13.29
CA THR A 79 -3.97 -14.60 -13.74
C THR A 79 -2.58 -14.90 -14.29
N LEU A 80 -2.05 -16.11 -14.10
CA LEU A 80 -0.68 -16.44 -14.50
C LEU A 80 -0.64 -17.26 -15.81
N SER A 81 -0.44 -16.58 -16.92
CA SER A 81 0.08 -17.21 -18.12
C SER A 81 1.60 -17.40 -17.93
N PRO A 82 2.15 -18.64 -17.96
CA PRO A 82 3.59 -18.86 -17.86
C PRO A 82 4.39 -18.09 -18.93
N LYS A 83 3.81 -17.93 -20.12
CA LYS A 83 4.41 -17.14 -21.20
C LYS A 83 4.49 -15.67 -20.83
N GLN A 84 3.38 -15.09 -20.34
CA GLN A 84 3.32 -13.69 -19.92
C GLN A 84 4.27 -13.42 -18.75
N LEU A 85 4.34 -14.35 -17.80
CA LEU A 85 5.25 -14.25 -16.67
C LEU A 85 6.72 -14.25 -17.13
N ALA A 86 7.06 -15.09 -18.10
CA ALA A 86 8.42 -15.14 -18.65
C ALA A 86 8.78 -13.86 -19.40
N GLU A 87 7.83 -13.29 -20.16
CA GLU A 87 7.99 -12.00 -20.86
C GLU A 87 8.16 -10.86 -19.86
N ASP A 88 7.33 -10.79 -18.82
CA ASP A 88 7.42 -9.77 -17.79
C ASP A 88 8.72 -9.90 -16.97
N TYR A 89 9.15 -11.13 -16.70
CA TYR A 89 10.43 -11.38 -16.04
C TYR A 89 11.62 -10.96 -16.90
N ALA A 90 11.54 -11.11 -18.22
CA ALA A 90 12.59 -10.62 -19.13
C ALA A 90 12.74 -9.08 -19.10
N ASP A 91 11.66 -8.35 -18.82
CA ASP A 91 11.70 -6.89 -18.71
C ASP A 91 12.47 -6.40 -17.48
N ARG A 92 12.79 -7.27 -16.51
CA ARG A 92 13.61 -6.91 -15.33
C ARG A 92 14.95 -6.28 -15.71
N PHE A 93 15.56 -6.74 -16.79
CA PHE A 93 16.84 -6.20 -17.26
C PHE A 93 16.79 -4.73 -17.64
N PHE A 94 15.63 -4.26 -18.15
CA PHE A 94 15.42 -2.86 -18.39
C PHE A 94 15.44 -2.06 -17.07
N TYR A 95 14.73 -2.55 -16.05
CA TYR A 95 14.66 -1.87 -14.75
C TYR A 95 15.95 -2.00 -13.96
N GLN A 96 16.65 -3.12 -14.06
CA GLN A 96 17.98 -3.29 -13.46
C GLN A 96 18.96 -2.26 -14.03
N LYS A 97 19.05 -2.14 -15.37
CA LYS A 97 19.89 -1.14 -16.03
C LYS A 97 19.52 0.29 -15.65
N LEU A 98 18.24 0.55 -15.48
CA LEU A 98 17.77 1.86 -15.03
C LEU A 98 18.17 2.13 -13.56
N GLY A 99 18.10 1.11 -12.70
CA GLY A 99 18.53 1.19 -11.31
C GLY A 99 20.05 1.43 -11.15
N GLU A 100 20.86 0.89 -12.05
CA GLU A 100 22.33 1.09 -12.07
C GLU A 100 22.73 2.56 -12.27
N THR A 101 21.82 3.38 -12.78
CA THR A 101 22.08 4.84 -12.94
C THR A 101 22.10 5.56 -11.59
N HIS A 102 21.55 5.00 -10.54
CA HIS A 102 21.35 5.60 -9.21
C HIS A 102 20.65 6.97 -9.25
N ASP A 103 19.95 7.26 -10.34
CA ASP A 103 19.20 8.51 -10.53
C ASP A 103 17.68 8.24 -10.49
N PRO A 104 17.01 8.52 -9.35
CA PRO A 104 15.56 8.34 -9.24
C PRO A 104 14.75 9.12 -10.27
N ALA A 105 15.26 10.24 -10.77
CA ALA A 105 14.54 11.08 -11.74
C ALA A 105 14.39 10.40 -13.11
N GLN A 106 15.22 9.42 -13.43
CA GLN A 106 15.08 8.63 -14.65
C GLN A 106 13.88 7.67 -14.57
N PHE A 107 13.54 7.21 -13.37
CA PHE A 107 12.40 6.35 -13.14
C PHE A 107 11.15 7.15 -12.76
N PHE A 108 11.28 8.07 -11.81
CA PHE A 108 10.19 8.91 -11.31
C PHE A 108 10.22 10.29 -11.98
N LYS A 109 9.80 10.34 -13.23
CA LYS A 109 9.75 11.60 -13.97
C LYS A 109 8.66 12.50 -13.38
N LYS A 110 9.04 13.67 -12.92
CA LYS A 110 8.09 14.68 -12.47
C LYS A 110 7.26 15.16 -13.66
N PRO A 111 5.92 15.16 -13.58
CA PRO A 111 5.08 15.76 -14.59
C PRO A 111 5.42 17.24 -14.76
N THR A 112 5.53 17.69 -15.99
CA THR A 112 5.80 19.09 -16.34
C THR A 112 4.52 19.86 -16.63
N GLU A 113 3.47 19.16 -17.02
CA GLU A 113 2.19 19.75 -17.40
C GLU A 113 1.29 19.94 -16.19
N LYS A 114 0.57 21.06 -16.18
CA LYS A 114 -0.49 21.30 -15.20
C LYS A 114 -1.69 20.46 -15.58
N VAL A 115 -2.23 19.72 -14.61
CA VAL A 115 -3.45 18.93 -14.78
C VAL A 115 -4.67 19.78 -14.46
N THR A 116 -5.74 19.58 -15.23
CA THR A 116 -7.06 20.15 -14.92
C THR A 116 -7.81 19.19 -14.01
N VAL A 117 -8.12 19.64 -12.80
CA VAL A 117 -8.83 18.83 -11.82
C VAL A 117 -10.32 19.08 -11.94
N ASN A 118 -11.07 18.02 -12.23
CA ASN A 118 -12.52 18.02 -12.25
C ASN A 118 -13.05 17.60 -10.87
N LYS A 119 -14.14 18.26 -10.43
CA LYS A 119 -14.79 17.99 -9.16
C LYS A 119 -16.12 17.31 -9.40
N HIS A 120 -16.39 16.27 -8.64
CA HIS A 120 -17.64 15.51 -8.70
C HIS A 120 -18.22 15.43 -7.30
N PRO A 121 -19.55 15.35 -7.18
CA PRO A 121 -20.19 15.14 -5.87
C PRO A 121 -19.78 13.79 -5.30
N ALA A 122 -19.63 13.74 -3.98
CA ALA A 122 -19.43 12.48 -3.27
C ALA A 122 -20.64 11.56 -3.43
N GLY A 123 -20.39 10.24 -3.48
CA GLY A 123 -21.45 9.24 -3.52
C GLY A 123 -22.21 9.13 -2.20
N VAL A 124 -23.31 8.40 -2.23
CA VAL A 124 -24.18 8.20 -1.04
C VAL A 124 -23.43 7.48 0.09
N MET A 125 -22.50 6.58 -0.27
CA MET A 125 -21.70 5.79 0.68
C MET A 125 -20.41 6.49 1.10
N ASP A 126 -20.11 7.67 0.56
CA ASP A 126 -18.91 8.40 0.91
C ASP A 126 -19.04 9.11 2.26
N TYR A 127 -17.90 9.38 2.89
CA TYR A 127 -17.86 10.12 4.16
C TYR A 127 -18.45 11.54 3.97
N LYS A 128 -19.27 11.93 4.91
CA LYS A 128 -19.84 13.30 4.97
C LYS A 128 -19.44 13.95 6.29
N PRO A 129 -18.61 14.99 6.25
CA PRO A 129 -18.29 15.75 7.45
C PRO A 129 -19.55 16.33 8.11
N THR A 130 -19.62 16.24 9.43
CA THR A 130 -20.78 16.74 10.21
C THR A 130 -20.65 18.20 10.63
N ASP A 131 -19.50 18.81 10.40
CA ASP A 131 -19.11 20.15 10.86
C ASP A 131 -19.20 21.22 9.74
N GLY A 132 -20.02 20.98 8.73
CA GLY A 132 -20.14 21.86 7.57
C GLY A 132 -19.04 21.72 6.53
N GLY A 133 -18.18 20.73 6.67
CA GLY A 133 -17.14 20.41 5.68
C GLY A 133 -17.72 19.80 4.41
N VAL A 134 -16.87 19.69 3.41
CA VAL A 134 -17.19 19.19 2.06
C VAL A 134 -16.43 17.91 1.78
N CYS A 135 -17.14 16.88 1.29
CA CYS A 135 -16.54 15.70 0.67
C CYS A 135 -16.83 15.74 -0.82
N GLU A 136 -15.79 15.70 -1.62
CA GLU A 136 -15.87 15.69 -3.09
C GLU A 136 -14.96 14.62 -3.71
N LEU A 137 -15.29 14.17 -4.91
CA LEU A 137 -14.43 13.32 -5.70
C LEU A 137 -13.68 14.20 -6.70
N LEU A 138 -12.37 13.99 -6.79
CA LEU A 138 -11.52 14.67 -7.75
C LEU A 138 -11.10 13.69 -8.83
N SER A 139 -11.07 14.17 -10.09
CA SER A 139 -10.49 13.41 -11.19
C SER A 139 -9.65 14.30 -12.09
N PHE A 140 -8.63 13.71 -12.71
CA PHE A 140 -7.83 14.38 -13.73
C PHE A 140 -7.19 13.36 -14.67
N GLU A 141 -6.89 13.79 -15.89
CA GLU A 141 -6.10 12.97 -16.81
C GLU A 141 -4.69 12.82 -16.28
N SER A 142 -4.25 11.58 -16.08
CA SER A 142 -2.94 11.26 -15.54
C SER A 142 -1.85 11.53 -16.61
N PRO A 143 -0.87 12.40 -16.34
CA PRO A 143 0.23 12.65 -17.26
C PRO A 143 1.27 11.51 -17.23
N PHE A 144 0.98 10.41 -16.57
CA PHE A 144 1.91 9.29 -16.45
C PHE A 144 2.13 8.59 -17.78
N VAL A 145 3.39 8.43 -18.15
CA VAL A 145 3.84 7.62 -19.29
C VAL A 145 4.75 6.51 -18.77
N ALA A 146 4.45 5.26 -19.13
CA ALA A 146 5.26 4.13 -18.71
C ALA A 146 6.74 4.32 -19.13
N VAL A 147 7.64 4.15 -18.17
CA VAL A 147 9.09 4.35 -18.38
C VAL A 147 9.63 3.32 -19.37
N ASN A 148 9.21 2.06 -19.25
CA ASN A 148 9.56 1.00 -20.19
C ASN A 148 8.85 1.22 -21.53
N PRO A 149 9.59 1.49 -22.62
CA PRO A 149 8.98 1.75 -23.94
C PRO A 149 8.09 0.61 -24.44
N LYS A 150 8.45 -0.63 -24.14
CA LYS A 150 7.68 -1.83 -24.54
C LYS A 150 6.29 -1.88 -23.90
N LYS A 151 6.12 -1.26 -22.72
CA LYS A 151 4.86 -1.26 -21.98
C LYS A 151 3.99 -0.03 -22.27
N ARG A 152 4.49 0.98 -22.98
CA ARG A 152 3.75 2.25 -23.23
C ARG A 152 2.45 2.04 -23.95
N GLU A 153 2.48 1.28 -25.05
CA GLU A 153 1.28 1.03 -25.85
C GLU A 153 0.23 0.20 -25.07
N ALA A 154 0.69 -0.85 -24.39
CA ALA A 154 -0.19 -1.68 -23.58
C ALA A 154 -0.82 -0.86 -22.43
N TYR A 155 -0.02 -0.04 -21.74
CA TYR A 155 -0.53 0.82 -20.67
C TYR A 155 -1.51 1.88 -21.18
N ALA A 156 -1.25 2.48 -22.34
CA ALA A 156 -2.13 3.49 -22.94
C ALA A 156 -3.51 2.92 -23.33
N LYS A 157 -3.62 1.62 -23.56
CA LYS A 157 -4.90 0.94 -23.81
C LYS A 157 -5.76 0.80 -22.56
N LEU A 158 -5.17 0.92 -21.38
CA LEU A 158 -5.86 0.80 -20.08
C LEU A 158 -6.53 2.13 -19.71
N LYS A 159 -7.61 2.46 -20.40
CA LYS A 159 -8.29 3.77 -20.31
C LYS A 159 -8.75 4.12 -18.88
N HIS A 160 -9.14 3.13 -18.08
CA HIS A 160 -9.52 3.38 -16.69
C HIS A 160 -8.34 3.87 -15.84
N ASN A 161 -7.11 3.47 -16.18
CA ASN A 161 -5.91 3.93 -15.50
C ASN A 161 -5.47 5.33 -15.95
N SER A 162 -5.89 5.82 -17.11
CA SER A 162 -5.54 7.15 -17.57
C SER A 162 -6.20 8.26 -16.75
N THR A 163 -7.34 7.98 -16.11
CA THR A 163 -7.98 8.94 -15.22
C THR A 163 -7.61 8.66 -13.77
N ALA A 164 -6.92 9.60 -13.15
CA ALA A 164 -6.62 9.55 -11.73
C ALA A 164 -7.82 10.00 -10.90
N TRP A 165 -8.02 9.36 -9.74
CA TRP A 165 -9.12 9.65 -8.84
C TRP A 165 -8.63 9.85 -7.41
N ALA A 166 -9.28 10.76 -6.68
CA ALA A 166 -9.10 10.92 -5.25
C ALA A 166 -10.42 11.33 -4.58
N GLN A 167 -10.60 10.95 -3.33
CA GLN A 167 -11.63 11.53 -2.46
C GLN A 167 -10.99 12.64 -1.63
N HIS A 168 -11.64 13.79 -1.55
CA HIS A 168 -11.13 14.97 -0.84
C HIS A 168 -12.13 15.46 0.19
N TRP A 169 -11.70 15.57 1.44
CA TRP A 169 -12.46 16.11 2.56
C TRP A 169 -11.87 17.45 2.95
N ARG A 170 -12.66 18.50 2.90
CA ARG A 170 -12.26 19.87 3.21
C ARG A 170 -13.11 20.50 4.30
N HIS A 171 -12.49 21.33 5.12
CA HIS A 171 -13.16 22.17 6.12
C HIS A 171 -13.66 23.49 5.51
N GLY A 172 -14.50 23.41 4.47
CA GLY A 172 -15.01 24.61 3.79
C GLY A 172 -13.91 25.34 2.98
N ASP A 173 -13.87 26.67 3.05
CA ASP A 173 -13.00 27.50 2.20
C ASP A 173 -11.66 27.88 2.87
N LYS A 174 -11.44 27.49 4.12
CA LYS A 174 -10.18 27.78 4.81
C LYS A 174 -9.10 26.80 4.40
N HIS A 175 -7.96 27.31 3.97
CA HIS A 175 -6.77 26.49 3.75
C HIS A 175 -6.31 25.84 5.05
N ARG A 176 -6.22 24.53 5.02
CA ARG A 176 -5.71 23.72 6.13
C ARG A 176 -4.62 22.78 5.62
N PRO A 177 -3.72 22.32 6.48
CA PRO A 177 -2.80 21.26 6.10
C PRO A 177 -3.57 20.05 5.62
N THR A 178 -3.14 19.50 4.47
CA THR A 178 -3.79 18.35 3.84
C THR A 178 -2.92 17.11 4.00
N ILE A 179 -3.50 16.05 4.53
CA ILE A 179 -2.87 14.73 4.59
C ILE A 179 -3.25 13.96 3.33
N CYS A 180 -2.24 13.64 2.51
CA CYS A 180 -2.42 12.76 1.37
C CYS A 180 -2.24 11.31 1.83
N MET A 181 -3.32 10.54 1.79
CA MET A 181 -3.32 9.12 2.13
C MET A 181 -3.30 8.28 0.86
N ILE A 182 -2.37 7.34 0.83
CA ILE A 182 -2.24 6.34 -0.23
C ILE A 182 -2.59 4.99 0.37
N HIS A 183 -3.59 4.32 -0.20
CA HIS A 183 -4.04 3.03 0.29
C HIS A 183 -3.05 1.90 0.00
N GLY A 184 -3.16 0.81 0.75
CA GLY A 184 -2.37 -0.40 0.54
C GLY A 184 -2.92 -1.31 -0.58
N PHE A 185 -2.26 -2.42 -0.79
CA PHE A 185 -2.66 -3.46 -1.75
C PHE A 185 -4.06 -4.01 -1.43
N MET A 186 -4.91 -4.17 -2.44
CA MET A 186 -6.30 -4.62 -2.35
C MET A 186 -7.24 -3.75 -1.49
N ALA A 187 -6.80 -2.62 -1.01
CA ALA A 187 -7.64 -1.71 -0.25
C ALA A 187 -8.46 -0.85 -1.23
N ASP A 188 -9.64 -1.31 -1.61
CA ASP A 188 -10.36 -0.73 -2.73
C ASP A 188 -11.43 0.30 -2.33
N PRO A 189 -12.47 0.12 -1.55
CA PRO A 189 -13.44 1.20 -1.39
C PRO A 189 -12.94 2.32 -0.48
N TYR A 190 -13.26 3.58 -0.81
CA TYR A 190 -12.94 4.74 0.03
C TYR A 190 -13.47 4.61 1.47
N TRP A 191 -14.67 4.04 1.65
CA TRP A 191 -15.25 3.84 2.97
C TRP A 191 -14.43 2.87 3.83
N PHE A 192 -13.85 1.83 3.22
CA PHE A 192 -12.99 0.88 3.92
C PHE A 192 -11.70 1.56 4.35
N ASN A 193 -11.02 2.24 3.42
CA ASN A 193 -9.79 2.96 3.71
C ASN A 193 -9.99 4.05 4.76
N SER A 194 -11.12 4.78 4.70
CA SER A 194 -11.41 5.84 5.66
C SER A 194 -11.53 5.31 7.09
N LYS A 195 -12.04 4.09 7.26
CA LYS A 195 -12.16 3.44 8.58
C LYS A 195 -10.84 2.81 9.02
N CYS A 196 -10.19 2.05 8.13
CA CYS A 196 -8.94 1.36 8.47
C CYS A 196 -7.80 2.30 8.80
N LEU A 197 -7.76 3.48 8.17
CA LEU A 197 -6.76 4.52 8.40
C LEU A 197 -7.21 5.58 9.40
N ASP A 198 -8.38 5.41 10.03
CA ASP A 198 -8.99 6.35 10.96
C ASP A 198 -8.99 7.81 10.46
N LEU A 199 -9.29 8.00 9.17
CA LEU A 199 -9.27 9.32 8.54
C LEU A 199 -10.23 10.34 9.20
N PRO A 200 -11.42 9.95 9.73
CA PRO A 200 -12.27 10.86 10.48
C PRO A 200 -11.59 11.47 11.71
N TRP A 201 -10.69 10.74 12.36
CA TRP A 201 -9.93 11.27 13.48
C TRP A 201 -9.00 12.39 13.04
N PHE A 202 -8.21 12.17 11.98
CA PHE A 202 -7.32 13.21 11.42
C PHE A 202 -8.11 14.43 10.96
N TYR A 203 -9.27 14.22 10.33
CA TYR A 203 -10.14 15.30 9.91
C TYR A 203 -10.62 16.14 11.11
N LYS A 204 -11.06 15.51 12.20
CA LYS A 204 -11.45 16.19 13.45
C LYS A 204 -10.30 16.97 14.09
N GLN A 205 -9.04 16.53 13.90
CA GLN A 205 -7.87 17.29 14.35
C GLN A 205 -7.58 18.53 13.49
N GLY A 206 -8.38 18.77 12.46
CA GLY A 206 -8.28 19.97 11.63
C GLY A 206 -7.49 19.81 10.34
N TYR A 207 -7.15 18.59 9.95
CA TYR A 207 -6.52 18.32 8.65
C TYR A 207 -7.57 18.12 7.56
N ASP A 208 -7.31 18.66 6.38
CA ASP A 208 -7.99 18.18 5.18
C ASP A 208 -7.42 16.84 4.77
N ILE A 209 -8.24 15.97 4.15
CA ILE A 209 -7.84 14.62 3.77
C ILE A 209 -7.93 14.47 2.25
N LEU A 210 -6.86 13.98 1.63
CA LEU A 210 -6.84 13.58 0.23
C LEU A 210 -6.54 12.08 0.16
N LEU A 211 -7.56 11.28 -0.10
CA LEU A 211 -7.43 9.83 -0.25
C LEU A 211 -7.27 9.50 -1.74
N TYR A 212 -6.04 9.26 -2.17
CA TYR A 212 -5.69 9.02 -3.56
C TYR A 212 -5.85 7.55 -3.96
N THR A 213 -6.38 7.31 -5.17
CA THR A 213 -6.55 5.96 -5.74
C THR A 213 -5.35 5.60 -6.61
N LEU A 214 -4.64 4.53 -6.24
CA LEU A 214 -3.54 4.00 -7.03
C LEU A 214 -4.03 3.42 -8.38
N PRO A 215 -3.15 3.34 -9.39
CA PRO A 215 -3.43 2.61 -10.62
C PRO A 215 -3.91 1.17 -10.34
N PHE A 216 -4.78 0.64 -11.17
CA PHE A 216 -5.37 -0.71 -11.07
C PHE A 216 -6.22 -0.97 -9.81
N HIS A 217 -6.61 0.09 -9.09
CA HIS A 217 -7.48 -0.01 -7.91
C HIS A 217 -8.73 0.85 -8.07
N GLY A 218 -9.80 0.47 -7.41
CA GLY A 218 -11.03 1.23 -7.33
C GLY A 218 -11.58 1.65 -8.68
N ARG A 219 -11.81 2.94 -8.82
CA ARG A 219 -12.31 3.54 -10.06
C ARG A 219 -11.32 3.47 -11.22
N ARG A 220 -10.06 3.13 -10.96
CA ARG A 220 -9.01 2.96 -11.98
C ARG A 220 -8.85 1.51 -12.43
N LYS A 221 -9.66 0.61 -11.92
CA LYS A 221 -9.71 -0.79 -12.33
C LYS A 221 -10.79 -0.99 -13.37
N ALA A 222 -10.51 -1.73 -14.45
CA ALA A 222 -11.54 -2.14 -15.40
C ALA A 222 -12.46 -3.20 -14.76
N PRO A 223 -13.76 -3.24 -15.11
CA PRO A 223 -14.69 -4.20 -14.52
C PRO A 223 -14.33 -5.67 -14.73
N THR A 224 -13.45 -5.96 -15.68
CA THR A 224 -13.00 -7.31 -16.06
C THR A 224 -11.57 -7.63 -15.65
N GLU A 225 -10.91 -6.73 -14.96
CA GLU A 225 -9.54 -6.91 -14.47
C GLU A 225 -9.44 -7.37 -13.02
#